data_ce9d96de1de0dfdbd64d847c5624c49a
#
_entry.id   ce9d96de1de0dfdbd64d847c5624c49a
#
_cell.length_a   1.000
_cell.length_b   1.000
_cell.length_c   1.000
_cell.angle_alpha   90.00
_cell.angle_beta   90.00
_cell.angle_gamma   90.00
#
_symmetry.space_group_name_H-M   'P 1'
#
loop_
_entity.id
_entity.type
_entity.pdbx_description
1 polymer ?
#
loop_
_entity_poly.entity_id
_entity_poly.type
_entity_poly.pdbx_seq_one_letter_code
_entity_poly.pdbx_strand_id
1 'polypeptide(L)'
;MDVTKNKHDIVHRIGFLPQGFSSFDRITVRETLQYYSRLFSGMKSDVDGLIELVNLKDKAKEQYKNLSGGLRQRLGIAIALVNNPEVVFLDEPTTGLDPRARREVWEVLQGLKKKGKTVILTTHYMEEAELLADTVAIISKGEIIAMGPPGELIKNNTNYLVLTLQSGDESVFGVVHKMGFEPVLSNHKDIKVRVEHTDDVLKILNAIRDAGALYRGLDVRNPNLEEVFLKMTGEALLVDSVGGKGKE
;
A
#
# COMPACT_ATOMS: atom_id res chain seq x y z
N MET A 1 -21.15 -20.07 -5.14
CA MET A 1 -21.99 -19.59 -6.27
C MET A 1 -21.18 -19.69 -7.55
N ASP A 2 -21.83 -20.12 -8.63
CA ASP A 2 -21.20 -20.16 -9.96
C ASP A 2 -21.40 -18.80 -10.65
N VAL A 3 -20.31 -18.14 -11.05
CA VAL A 3 -20.32 -16.80 -11.65
C VAL A 3 -21.14 -16.76 -12.96
N THR A 4 -21.16 -17.85 -13.70
CA THR A 4 -21.87 -17.92 -14.99
C THR A 4 -23.38 -18.09 -14.81
N LYS A 5 -23.80 -18.79 -13.75
CA LYS A 5 -25.19 -19.14 -13.48
C LYS A 5 -25.91 -18.17 -12.54
N ASN A 6 -25.17 -17.51 -11.67
CA ASN A 6 -25.72 -16.69 -10.57
C ASN A 6 -25.38 -15.19 -10.72
N LYS A 7 -25.26 -14.69 -11.94
CA LYS A 7 -24.86 -13.28 -12.20
C LYS A 7 -25.65 -12.27 -11.39
N HIS A 8 -26.98 -12.38 -11.41
CA HIS A 8 -27.85 -11.44 -10.72
C HIS A 8 -27.60 -11.37 -9.21
N ASP A 9 -27.48 -12.55 -8.57
CA ASP A 9 -27.26 -12.64 -7.13
C ASP A 9 -25.86 -12.14 -6.73
N ILE A 10 -24.86 -12.40 -7.58
CA ILE A 10 -23.49 -12.00 -7.34
C ILE A 10 -23.34 -10.49 -7.40
N VAL A 11 -23.96 -9.80 -8.38
CA VAL A 11 -23.90 -8.33 -8.51
C VAL A 11 -24.38 -7.64 -7.23
N HIS A 12 -25.34 -8.21 -6.51
CA HIS A 12 -25.85 -7.65 -5.25
C HIS A 12 -24.93 -7.91 -4.05
N ARG A 13 -23.97 -8.82 -4.18
CA ARG A 13 -23.04 -9.21 -3.08
C ARG A 13 -21.63 -8.69 -3.23
N ILE A 14 -21.32 -8.08 -4.39
CA ILE A 14 -19.98 -7.54 -4.65
C ILE A 14 -20.05 -6.02 -4.78
N GLY A 15 -18.98 -5.37 -4.34
CA GLY A 15 -18.66 -3.98 -4.64
C GLY A 15 -17.39 -3.92 -5.46
N PHE A 16 -17.26 -2.94 -6.34
CA PHE A 16 -16.08 -2.79 -7.17
C PHE A 16 -15.69 -1.32 -7.33
N LEU A 17 -14.43 -1.02 -7.07
CA LEU A 17 -13.81 0.27 -7.36
C LEU A 17 -12.69 0.06 -8.36
N PRO A 18 -12.86 0.47 -9.63
CA PRO A 18 -11.79 0.39 -10.62
C PRO A 18 -10.74 1.48 -10.39
N GLN A 19 -9.54 1.24 -10.89
CA GLN A 19 -8.49 2.24 -10.97
C GLN A 19 -8.97 3.46 -11.78
N GLY A 20 -8.61 4.66 -11.34
CA GLY A 20 -8.97 5.89 -12.06
C GLY A 20 -10.46 6.23 -12.05
N PHE A 21 -11.20 5.78 -11.03
CA PHE A 21 -12.62 6.09 -10.86
C PHE A 21 -12.89 7.59 -10.95
N SER A 22 -13.96 7.94 -11.67
CA SER A 22 -14.51 9.30 -11.75
C SER A 22 -16.03 9.30 -11.61
N SER A 23 -16.59 10.42 -11.17
CA SER A 23 -18.03 10.61 -11.01
C SER A 23 -18.48 11.94 -11.65
N PHE A 24 -19.75 12.27 -11.49
CA PHE A 24 -20.32 13.49 -12.06
C PHE A 24 -19.82 14.75 -11.32
N ASP A 25 -19.24 15.69 -12.04
CA ASP A 25 -18.55 16.87 -11.50
C ASP A 25 -19.42 17.76 -10.62
N ARG A 26 -20.70 17.93 -10.99
CA ARG A 26 -21.58 18.95 -10.41
C ARG A 26 -22.51 18.47 -9.31
N ILE A 27 -22.55 17.17 -9.04
CA ILE A 27 -23.33 16.63 -7.93
C ILE A 27 -22.48 16.51 -6.67
N THR A 28 -23.14 16.62 -5.53
CA THR A 28 -22.49 16.54 -4.22
C THR A 28 -22.14 15.09 -3.85
N VAL A 29 -21.29 14.93 -2.85
CA VAL A 29 -20.97 13.62 -2.24
C VAL A 29 -22.25 12.85 -1.90
N ARG A 30 -23.19 13.51 -1.22
CA ARG A 30 -24.47 12.92 -0.83
C ARG A 30 -25.32 12.51 -2.02
N GLU A 31 -25.49 13.40 -2.99
CA GLU A 31 -26.25 13.12 -4.21
C GLU A 31 -25.62 12.00 -5.02
N THR A 32 -24.29 11.94 -5.08
CA THR A 32 -23.59 10.85 -5.72
C THR A 32 -23.96 9.50 -5.08
N LEU A 33 -23.87 9.38 -3.78
CA LEU A 33 -24.20 8.14 -3.07
C LEU A 33 -25.68 7.78 -3.22
N GLN A 34 -26.59 8.78 -3.16
CA GLN A 34 -28.02 8.58 -3.42
C GLN A 34 -28.30 8.10 -4.84
N TYR A 35 -27.60 8.63 -5.83
CA TYR A 35 -27.70 8.20 -7.22
C TYR A 35 -27.30 6.73 -7.39
N TYR A 36 -26.10 6.38 -6.92
CA TYR A 36 -25.61 5.00 -7.03
C TYR A 36 -26.46 4.01 -6.22
N SER A 37 -26.96 4.39 -5.05
CA SER A 37 -27.82 3.52 -4.23
C SER A 37 -29.15 3.18 -4.93
N ARG A 38 -29.68 4.09 -5.75
CA ARG A 38 -30.93 3.86 -6.52
C ARG A 38 -30.75 2.87 -7.66
N LEU A 39 -29.53 2.60 -8.09
CA LEU A 39 -29.25 1.58 -9.12
C LEU A 39 -29.47 0.15 -8.59
N PHE A 40 -29.45 -0.02 -7.26
CA PHE A 40 -29.72 -1.30 -6.61
C PHE A 40 -31.15 -1.31 -6.03
N SER A 41 -32.12 -1.65 -6.89
CA SER A 41 -33.53 -1.69 -6.50
C SER A 41 -33.78 -2.68 -5.37
N GLY A 42 -34.60 -2.24 -4.38
CA GLY A 42 -34.98 -3.08 -3.24
C GLY A 42 -34.04 -3.05 -2.03
N MET A 43 -32.89 -2.38 -2.11
CA MET A 43 -31.96 -2.21 -1.00
C MET A 43 -32.07 -0.80 -0.40
N LYS A 44 -32.24 -0.72 0.93
CA LYS A 44 -32.10 0.56 1.65
C LYS A 44 -30.61 0.76 1.93
N SER A 45 -29.98 1.66 1.19
CA SER A 45 -28.62 2.08 1.46
C SER A 45 -28.62 3.13 2.57
N ASP A 46 -27.79 2.94 3.59
CA ASP A 46 -27.54 3.94 4.63
C ASP A 46 -26.50 4.94 4.12
N VAL A 47 -26.94 5.93 3.36
CA VAL A 47 -26.08 6.97 2.78
C VAL A 47 -25.35 7.75 3.86
N ASP A 48 -25.99 8.05 4.99
CA ASP A 48 -25.34 8.78 6.09
C ASP A 48 -24.27 7.95 6.77
N GLY A 49 -24.54 6.68 7.04
CA GLY A 49 -23.55 5.75 7.57
C GLY A 49 -22.37 5.50 6.62
N LEU A 50 -22.61 5.51 5.30
CA LEU A 50 -21.52 5.43 4.31
C LEU A 50 -20.65 6.69 4.31
N ILE A 51 -21.26 7.88 4.36
CA ILE A 51 -20.54 9.17 4.45
C ILE A 51 -19.65 9.19 5.72
N GLU A 52 -20.19 8.72 6.84
CA GLU A 52 -19.43 8.64 8.09
C GLU A 52 -18.31 7.62 8.04
N LEU A 53 -18.58 6.42 7.48
CA LEU A 53 -17.59 5.34 7.33
C LEU A 53 -16.34 5.77 6.57
N VAL A 54 -16.52 6.60 5.53
CA VAL A 54 -15.39 7.08 4.70
C VAL A 54 -14.88 8.47 5.12
N ASN A 55 -15.27 8.96 6.31
CA ASN A 55 -14.86 10.26 6.84
C ASN A 55 -15.12 11.45 5.88
N LEU A 56 -16.33 11.50 5.30
CA LEU A 56 -16.76 12.56 4.37
C LEU A 56 -17.89 13.44 4.93
N LYS A 57 -18.17 13.39 6.25
CA LYS A 57 -19.28 14.11 6.87
C LYS A 57 -19.23 15.62 6.59
N ASP A 58 -18.08 16.24 6.77
CA ASP A 58 -17.88 17.69 6.54
C ASP A 58 -17.90 18.06 5.05
N LYS A 59 -17.81 17.08 4.16
CA LYS A 59 -17.81 17.22 2.70
C LYS A 59 -19.08 16.70 2.03
N ALA A 60 -20.09 16.30 2.80
CA ALA A 60 -21.32 15.70 2.28
C ALA A 60 -22.06 16.57 1.24
N LYS A 61 -21.96 17.91 1.36
CA LYS A 61 -22.55 18.91 0.44
C LYS A 61 -21.56 19.44 -0.60
N GLU A 62 -20.30 19.01 -0.57
CA GLU A 62 -19.28 19.45 -1.53
C GLU A 62 -19.46 18.74 -2.87
N GLN A 63 -19.29 19.46 -3.98
CA GLN A 63 -19.38 18.89 -5.33
C GLN A 63 -18.13 18.06 -5.64
N TYR A 64 -18.30 16.97 -6.42
CA TYR A 64 -17.24 16.05 -6.80
C TYR A 64 -15.99 16.76 -7.38
N LYS A 65 -16.18 17.72 -8.26
CA LYS A 65 -15.07 18.48 -8.89
C LYS A 65 -14.17 19.19 -7.91
N ASN A 66 -14.68 19.57 -6.72
CA ASN A 66 -13.96 20.32 -5.70
C ASN A 66 -13.24 19.39 -4.70
N LEU A 67 -13.40 18.07 -4.81
CA LEU A 67 -12.77 17.10 -3.93
C LEU A 67 -11.30 16.89 -4.34
N SER A 68 -10.41 16.78 -3.36
CA SER A 68 -9.05 16.31 -3.57
C SER A 68 -9.04 14.84 -4.02
N GLY A 69 -7.90 14.35 -4.54
CA GLY A 69 -7.74 12.95 -4.95
C GLY A 69 -8.12 11.96 -3.86
N GLY A 70 -7.64 12.15 -2.64
CA GLY A 70 -7.98 11.30 -1.49
C GLY A 70 -9.46 11.32 -1.12
N LEU A 71 -10.11 12.50 -1.19
CA LEU A 71 -11.55 12.61 -0.96
C LEU A 71 -12.36 11.90 -2.05
N ARG A 72 -11.95 12.00 -3.32
CA ARG A 72 -12.57 11.29 -4.45
C ARG A 72 -12.43 9.78 -4.28
N GLN A 73 -11.25 9.33 -3.86
CA GLN A 73 -11.01 7.90 -3.64
C GLN A 73 -11.89 7.34 -2.52
N ARG A 74 -12.01 8.05 -1.39
CA ARG A 74 -12.90 7.66 -0.30
C ARG A 74 -14.37 7.65 -0.73
N LEU A 75 -14.80 8.60 -1.55
CA LEU A 75 -16.13 8.57 -2.15
C LEU A 75 -16.32 7.35 -3.07
N GLY A 76 -15.30 7.01 -3.88
CA GLY A 76 -15.32 5.80 -4.72
C GLY A 76 -15.48 4.52 -3.90
N ILE A 77 -14.77 4.41 -2.77
CA ILE A 77 -14.94 3.30 -1.83
C ILE A 77 -16.38 3.27 -1.29
N ALA A 78 -16.94 4.42 -0.89
CA ALA A 78 -18.34 4.48 -0.42
C ALA A 78 -19.34 4.05 -1.51
N ILE A 79 -19.09 4.41 -2.77
CA ILE A 79 -19.93 3.96 -3.90
C ILE A 79 -19.85 2.43 -4.07
N ALA A 80 -18.66 1.84 -3.95
CA ALA A 80 -18.51 0.39 -3.99
C ALA A 80 -19.24 -0.33 -2.85
N LEU A 81 -19.67 0.39 -1.82
CA LEU A 81 -20.37 -0.14 -0.65
C LEU A 81 -21.89 0.13 -0.62
N VAL A 82 -22.45 0.84 -1.63
CA VAL A 82 -23.87 1.28 -1.59
C VAL A 82 -24.86 0.13 -1.51
N ASN A 83 -24.52 -1.04 -2.07
CA ASN A 83 -25.34 -2.25 -2.03
C ASN A 83 -25.01 -3.15 -0.83
N ASN A 84 -24.27 -2.65 0.17
CA ASN A 84 -23.82 -3.40 1.34
C ASN A 84 -23.19 -4.76 1.01
N PRO A 85 -22.21 -4.82 0.12
CA PRO A 85 -21.65 -6.06 -0.42
C PRO A 85 -20.99 -6.91 0.67
N GLU A 86 -20.87 -8.23 0.42
CA GLU A 86 -20.09 -9.17 1.24
C GLU A 86 -18.60 -9.08 0.89
N VAL A 87 -18.30 -8.89 -0.41
CA VAL A 87 -16.94 -8.83 -0.96
C VAL A 87 -16.75 -7.52 -1.71
N VAL A 88 -15.67 -6.82 -1.43
CA VAL A 88 -15.29 -5.56 -2.10
C VAL A 88 -13.98 -5.74 -2.83
N PHE A 89 -13.98 -5.44 -4.12
CA PHE A 89 -12.80 -5.41 -4.96
C PHE A 89 -12.34 -3.97 -5.15
N LEU A 90 -11.08 -3.70 -4.89
CA LEU A 90 -10.47 -2.38 -4.99
C LEU A 90 -9.21 -2.47 -5.86
N ASP A 91 -9.22 -1.78 -6.97
CA ASP A 91 -8.09 -1.80 -7.90
C ASP A 91 -7.20 -0.58 -7.64
N GLU A 92 -6.02 -0.82 -7.08
CA GLU A 92 -5.02 0.18 -6.68
C GLU A 92 -5.62 1.38 -5.91
N PRO A 93 -6.28 1.18 -4.76
CA PRO A 93 -7.10 2.20 -4.11
C PRO A 93 -6.32 3.40 -3.59
N THR A 94 -4.99 3.36 -3.52
CA THR A 94 -4.17 4.43 -2.95
C THR A 94 -3.16 5.02 -3.93
N THR A 95 -3.16 4.55 -5.17
CA THR A 95 -2.24 5.04 -6.21
C THR A 95 -2.45 6.52 -6.49
N GLY A 96 -1.33 7.26 -6.56
CA GLY A 96 -1.35 8.72 -6.80
C GLY A 96 -1.79 9.57 -5.62
N LEU A 97 -2.01 9.00 -4.45
CA LEU A 97 -2.33 9.75 -3.23
C LEU A 97 -1.06 10.16 -2.47
N ASP A 98 -1.12 11.34 -1.85
CA ASP A 98 -0.12 11.74 -0.88
C ASP A 98 -0.13 10.83 0.37
N PRO A 99 0.96 10.81 1.18
CA PRO A 99 1.06 9.90 2.32
C PRO A 99 -0.06 10.06 3.36
N ARG A 100 -0.60 11.28 3.54
CA ARG A 100 -1.69 11.53 4.49
C ARG A 100 -3.00 10.95 3.96
N ALA A 101 -3.35 11.25 2.71
CA ALA A 101 -4.56 10.74 2.06
C ALA A 101 -4.54 9.21 1.99
N ARG A 102 -3.36 8.60 1.74
CA ARG A 102 -3.19 7.15 1.75
C ARG A 102 -3.53 6.53 3.12
N ARG A 103 -3.04 7.09 4.21
CA ARG A 103 -3.35 6.63 5.58
C ARG A 103 -4.85 6.74 5.88
N GLU A 104 -5.50 7.83 5.46
CA GLU A 104 -6.95 8.01 5.63
C GLU A 104 -7.75 6.92 4.87
N VAL A 105 -7.29 6.49 3.68
CA VAL A 105 -7.87 5.34 2.96
C VAL A 105 -7.62 4.03 3.71
N TRP A 106 -6.42 3.81 4.22
CA TRP A 106 -6.10 2.59 5.01
C TRP A 106 -6.99 2.45 6.25
N GLU A 107 -7.26 3.54 6.95
CA GLU A 107 -8.20 3.55 8.10
C GLU A 107 -9.60 3.10 7.68
N VAL A 108 -10.09 3.56 6.53
CA VAL A 108 -11.39 3.12 5.97
C VAL A 108 -11.37 1.63 5.68
N LEU A 109 -10.31 1.11 5.03
CA LEU A 109 -10.19 -0.31 4.69
C LEU A 109 -10.12 -1.20 5.95
N GLN A 110 -9.35 -0.78 6.96
CA GLN A 110 -9.33 -1.46 8.26
C GLN A 110 -10.70 -1.44 8.95
N GLY A 111 -11.44 -0.34 8.81
CA GLY A 111 -12.82 -0.23 9.31
C GLY A 111 -13.77 -1.23 8.63
N LEU A 112 -13.63 -1.46 7.32
CA LEU A 112 -14.39 -2.48 6.60
C LEU A 112 -14.09 -3.89 7.10
N LYS A 113 -12.81 -4.21 7.28
CA LYS A 113 -12.36 -5.49 7.82
C LYS A 113 -12.95 -5.75 9.23
N LYS A 114 -12.92 -4.75 10.12
CA LYS A 114 -13.52 -4.85 11.45
C LYS A 114 -15.04 -5.08 11.41
N LYS A 115 -15.72 -4.64 10.34
CA LYS A 115 -17.15 -4.90 10.10
C LYS A 115 -17.42 -6.25 9.44
N GLY A 116 -16.41 -7.13 9.31
CA GLY A 116 -16.52 -8.46 8.73
C GLY A 116 -16.66 -8.50 7.21
N LYS A 117 -16.32 -7.42 6.50
CA LYS A 117 -16.30 -7.42 5.04
C LYS A 117 -15.04 -8.11 4.52
N THR A 118 -15.19 -8.88 3.44
CA THR A 118 -14.04 -9.39 2.68
C THR A 118 -13.59 -8.32 1.71
N VAL A 119 -12.33 -7.90 1.80
CA VAL A 119 -11.74 -6.92 0.90
C VAL A 119 -10.64 -7.59 0.09
N ILE A 120 -10.74 -7.50 -1.23
CA ILE A 120 -9.69 -7.92 -2.17
C ILE A 120 -9.18 -6.65 -2.83
N LEU A 121 -7.89 -6.37 -2.67
CA LEU A 121 -7.27 -5.21 -3.28
C LEU A 121 -6.04 -5.60 -4.11
N THR A 122 -5.79 -4.86 -5.17
CA THR A 122 -4.53 -4.87 -5.88
C THR A 122 -3.70 -3.68 -5.42
N THR A 123 -2.40 -3.85 -5.30
CA THR A 123 -1.48 -2.76 -4.99
C THR A 123 -0.07 -3.10 -5.44
N HIS A 124 0.71 -2.08 -5.79
CA HIS A 124 2.15 -2.19 -5.95
C HIS A 124 2.92 -1.65 -4.73
N TYR A 125 2.21 -1.14 -3.71
CA TYR A 125 2.81 -0.70 -2.45
C TYR A 125 2.90 -1.89 -1.48
N MET A 126 4.09 -2.40 -1.25
CA MET A 126 4.31 -3.53 -0.34
C MET A 126 3.93 -3.21 1.10
N GLU A 127 4.15 -1.96 1.54
CA GLU A 127 3.72 -1.45 2.85
C GLU A 127 2.20 -1.58 3.05
N GLU A 128 1.41 -1.28 2.00
CA GLU A 128 -0.04 -1.41 2.04
C GLU A 128 -0.46 -2.87 2.21
N ALA A 129 0.14 -3.78 1.42
CA ALA A 129 -0.13 -5.20 1.53
C ALA A 129 0.25 -5.75 2.91
N GLU A 130 1.40 -5.35 3.44
CA GLU A 130 1.87 -5.78 4.76
C GLU A 130 0.97 -5.29 5.90
N LEU A 131 0.49 -4.05 5.82
CA LEU A 131 -0.32 -3.42 6.87
C LEU A 131 -1.77 -3.90 6.88
N LEU A 132 -2.37 -4.14 5.71
CA LEU A 132 -3.82 -4.34 5.58
C LEU A 132 -4.22 -5.80 5.38
N ALA A 133 -3.40 -6.60 4.71
CA ALA A 133 -3.81 -7.92 4.27
C ALA A 133 -3.64 -9.00 5.35
N ASP A 134 -4.59 -9.93 5.42
CA ASP A 134 -4.43 -11.20 6.14
C ASP A 134 -3.66 -12.22 5.31
N THR A 135 -3.83 -12.13 3.99
CA THR A 135 -3.15 -13.00 3.01
C THR A 135 -2.74 -12.15 1.81
N VAL A 136 -1.49 -12.29 1.40
CA VAL A 136 -0.92 -11.65 0.21
C VAL A 136 -0.64 -12.73 -0.83
N ALA A 137 -0.97 -12.45 -2.10
CA ALA A 137 -0.52 -13.21 -3.24
C ALA A 137 0.44 -12.34 -4.07
N ILE A 138 1.68 -12.78 -4.24
CA ILE A 138 2.68 -12.11 -5.09
C ILE A 138 2.55 -12.69 -6.50
N ILE A 139 2.32 -11.82 -7.47
CA ILE A 139 2.17 -12.19 -8.88
C ILE A 139 3.36 -11.66 -9.66
N SER A 140 3.98 -12.54 -10.43
CA SER A 140 5.04 -12.17 -11.39
C SER A 140 4.82 -12.94 -12.69
N LYS A 141 4.95 -12.24 -13.84
CA LYS A 141 4.80 -12.81 -15.20
C LYS A 141 3.50 -13.59 -15.40
N GLY A 142 2.41 -13.17 -14.72
CA GLY A 142 1.09 -13.79 -14.83
C GLY A 142 0.87 -15.02 -13.93
N GLU A 143 1.85 -15.38 -13.09
CA GLU A 143 1.77 -16.51 -12.17
C GLU A 143 1.85 -16.07 -10.71
N ILE A 144 1.13 -16.76 -9.83
CA ILE A 144 1.27 -16.57 -8.38
C ILE A 144 2.55 -17.28 -7.93
N ILE A 145 3.57 -16.52 -7.55
CA ILE A 145 4.87 -17.06 -7.12
C ILE A 145 4.97 -17.25 -5.62
N ALA A 146 4.13 -16.60 -4.83
CA ALA A 146 4.00 -16.81 -3.39
C ALA A 146 2.60 -16.41 -2.92
N MET A 147 2.11 -17.08 -1.88
CA MET A 147 0.83 -16.76 -1.25
C MET A 147 0.88 -17.13 0.23
N GLY A 148 0.43 -16.25 1.11
CA GLY A 148 0.35 -16.49 2.55
C GLY A 148 0.24 -15.21 3.37
N PRO A 149 0.16 -15.34 4.72
CA PRO A 149 0.23 -14.19 5.61
C PRO A 149 1.54 -13.40 5.42
N PRO A 150 1.50 -12.05 5.44
CA PRO A 150 2.69 -11.22 5.23
C PRO A 150 3.88 -11.62 6.12
N GLY A 151 3.64 -11.79 7.42
CA GLY A 151 4.68 -12.16 8.38
C GLY A 151 5.32 -13.52 8.11
N GLU A 152 4.55 -14.51 7.62
CA GLU A 152 5.09 -15.82 7.23
C GLU A 152 5.90 -15.72 5.93
N LEU A 153 5.42 -14.95 4.95
CA LEU A 153 6.18 -14.71 3.72
C LEU A 153 7.53 -14.07 4.01
N ILE A 154 7.57 -13.08 4.91
CA ILE A 154 8.81 -12.44 5.34
C ILE A 154 9.71 -13.46 6.05
N LYS A 155 9.22 -14.12 7.10
CA LYS A 155 9.99 -15.06 7.91
C LYS A 155 10.60 -16.21 7.11
N ASN A 156 9.82 -16.76 6.16
CA ASN A 156 10.24 -17.92 5.37
C ASN A 156 11.24 -17.55 4.25
N ASN A 157 11.30 -16.28 3.86
CA ASN A 157 12.14 -15.85 2.75
C ASN A 157 13.34 -15.01 3.18
N THR A 158 13.39 -14.59 4.45
CA THR A 158 14.45 -13.73 4.96
C THR A 158 14.94 -14.22 6.31
N ASN A 159 16.26 -14.35 6.45
CA ASN A 159 16.94 -14.74 7.68
C ASN A 159 18.07 -13.76 8.05
N TYR A 160 17.89 -12.50 7.70
CA TYR A 160 18.85 -11.43 7.89
C TYR A 160 18.18 -10.18 8.45
N LEU A 161 18.98 -9.26 8.93
CA LEU A 161 18.56 -7.89 9.29
C LEU A 161 19.03 -6.93 8.20
N VAL A 162 18.35 -5.82 8.06
CA VAL A 162 18.75 -4.73 7.17
C VAL A 162 19.32 -3.60 8.01
N LEU A 163 20.64 -3.41 7.91
CA LEU A 163 21.33 -2.25 8.46
C LEU A 163 21.31 -1.13 7.42
N THR A 164 20.79 0.03 7.78
CA THR A 164 20.81 1.25 6.96
C THR A 164 21.69 2.29 7.64
N LEU A 165 22.72 2.72 6.93
CA LEU A 165 23.63 3.79 7.35
C LEU A 165 23.31 5.04 6.51
N GLN A 166 22.77 6.06 7.15
CA GLN A 166 22.51 7.35 6.52
C GLN A 166 23.81 8.10 6.39
N SER A 167 24.43 8.05 5.22
CA SER A 167 25.72 8.67 5.01
C SER A 167 25.83 9.22 3.60
N GLY A 168 26.49 10.34 3.47
CA GLY A 168 26.95 10.84 2.18
C GLY A 168 28.41 10.44 1.87
N ASP A 169 29.04 9.62 2.67
CA ASP A 169 30.46 9.33 2.57
C ASP A 169 30.72 7.98 1.89
N GLU A 170 31.38 8.02 0.72
CA GLU A 170 31.79 6.83 -0.04
C GLU A 170 32.77 5.95 0.75
N SER A 171 33.47 6.51 1.74
CA SER A 171 34.38 5.74 2.59
C SER A 171 33.67 4.65 3.38
N VAL A 172 32.43 4.91 3.86
CA VAL A 172 31.61 3.92 4.59
C VAL A 172 31.31 2.71 3.69
N PHE A 173 30.95 2.95 2.41
CA PHE A 173 30.73 1.86 1.46
C PHE A 173 31.97 1.00 1.28
N GLY A 174 33.12 1.63 1.11
CA GLY A 174 34.41 0.94 0.97
C GLY A 174 34.81 0.10 2.19
N VAL A 175 34.54 0.61 3.38
CA VAL A 175 34.80 -0.13 4.65
C VAL A 175 33.92 -1.38 4.71
N VAL A 176 32.62 -1.23 4.53
CA VAL A 176 31.66 -2.34 4.60
C VAL A 176 31.97 -3.41 3.55
N HIS A 177 32.27 -2.99 2.32
CA HIS A 177 32.63 -3.91 1.23
C HIS A 177 33.95 -4.70 1.53
N LYS A 178 34.95 -4.04 2.10
CA LYS A 178 36.21 -4.70 2.49
C LYS A 178 36.04 -5.75 3.59
N MET A 179 34.99 -5.65 4.39
CA MET A 179 34.62 -6.65 5.40
C MET A 179 33.95 -7.89 4.83
N GLY A 180 33.66 -7.92 3.51
CA GLY A 180 33.02 -9.05 2.84
C GLY A 180 31.50 -8.96 2.83
N PHE A 181 30.91 -7.82 3.24
CA PHE A 181 29.48 -7.56 3.06
C PHE A 181 29.19 -6.98 1.67
N GLU A 182 27.93 -7.08 1.23
CA GLU A 182 27.44 -6.51 -0.04
C GLU A 182 26.61 -5.26 0.23
N PRO A 183 27.23 -4.08 0.39
CA PRO A 183 26.49 -2.84 0.59
C PRO A 183 25.82 -2.41 -0.70
N VAL A 184 24.59 -1.92 -0.57
CA VAL A 184 23.79 -1.33 -1.67
C VAL A 184 23.60 0.15 -1.39
N LEU A 185 23.94 0.99 -2.37
CA LEU A 185 23.71 2.44 -2.27
C LEU A 185 22.28 2.76 -2.71
N SER A 186 21.53 3.41 -1.85
CA SER A 186 20.18 3.91 -2.21
C SER A 186 20.25 5.28 -2.90
N ASN A 187 19.12 5.70 -3.53
CA ASN A 187 19.01 6.99 -4.22
C ASN A 187 19.30 8.22 -3.34
N HIS A 188 19.20 8.09 -2.03
CA HIS A 188 19.48 9.14 -1.05
C HIS A 188 20.91 9.07 -0.47
N LYS A 189 21.81 8.30 -1.09
CA LYS A 189 23.17 8.00 -0.61
C LYS A 189 23.21 7.24 0.72
N ASP A 190 22.10 6.60 1.13
CA ASP A 190 22.09 5.70 2.24
C ASP A 190 22.69 4.35 1.84
N ILE A 191 23.48 3.75 2.73
CA ILE A 191 24.10 2.46 2.50
C ILE A 191 23.27 1.41 3.24
N LYS A 192 22.69 0.47 2.50
CA LYS A 192 21.96 -0.67 3.04
C LYS A 192 22.83 -1.92 3.00
N VAL A 193 22.87 -2.64 4.11
CA VAL A 193 23.67 -3.87 4.26
C VAL A 193 22.78 -4.96 4.84
N ARG A 194 22.82 -6.15 4.25
CA ARG A 194 22.20 -7.34 4.83
C ARG A 194 23.18 -7.96 5.82
N VAL A 195 22.73 -8.19 7.06
CA VAL A 195 23.53 -8.81 8.12
C VAL A 195 22.75 -9.98 8.73
N GLU A 196 23.42 -11.12 8.95
CA GLU A 196 22.75 -12.31 9.47
C GLU A 196 22.58 -12.26 10.99
N HIS A 197 23.50 -11.60 11.68
CA HIS A 197 23.50 -11.52 13.13
C HIS A 197 23.67 -10.09 13.64
N THR A 198 23.09 -9.80 14.79
CA THR A 198 23.25 -8.50 15.45
C THR A 198 24.72 -8.15 15.73
N ASP A 199 25.55 -9.15 15.99
CA ASP A 199 26.99 -8.96 16.20
C ASP A 199 27.69 -8.38 14.97
N ASP A 200 27.23 -8.67 13.78
CA ASP A 200 27.79 -8.13 12.54
C ASP A 200 27.54 -6.63 12.42
N VAL A 201 26.41 -6.14 12.95
CA VAL A 201 26.15 -4.70 13.05
C VAL A 201 27.25 -4.03 13.88
N LEU A 202 27.57 -4.60 15.06
CA LEU A 202 28.62 -4.06 15.93
C LEU A 202 29.98 -4.10 15.27
N LYS A 203 30.33 -5.18 14.55
CA LYS A 203 31.58 -5.28 13.79
C LYS A 203 31.67 -4.18 12.72
N ILE A 204 30.64 -3.98 11.96
CA ILE A 204 30.55 -2.94 10.92
C ILE A 204 30.73 -1.55 11.53
N LEU A 205 30.01 -1.22 12.60
CA LEU A 205 30.12 0.07 13.26
C LEU A 205 31.53 0.34 13.84
N ASN A 206 32.14 -0.65 14.43
CA ASN A 206 33.54 -0.55 14.92
C ASN A 206 34.50 -0.31 13.76
N ALA A 207 34.40 -1.05 12.66
CA ALA A 207 35.26 -0.86 11.50
C ALA A 207 35.11 0.53 10.86
N ILE A 208 33.87 1.05 10.79
CA ILE A 208 33.62 2.40 10.30
C ILE A 208 34.29 3.44 11.20
N ARG A 209 34.15 3.30 12.53
CA ARG A 209 34.78 4.17 13.51
C ARG A 209 36.29 4.15 13.38
N ASP A 210 36.88 2.94 13.31
CA ASP A 210 38.33 2.76 13.27
C ASP A 210 38.95 3.27 11.95
N ALA A 211 38.17 3.28 10.89
CA ALA A 211 38.53 3.89 9.60
C ALA A 211 38.34 5.43 9.57
N GLY A 212 37.75 6.03 10.61
CA GLY A 212 37.46 7.45 10.66
C GLY A 212 36.36 7.88 9.69
N ALA A 213 35.58 6.95 9.14
CA ALA A 213 34.47 7.22 8.25
C ALA A 213 33.24 7.68 9.06
N LEU A 214 32.41 8.58 8.45
CA LEU A 214 31.31 9.22 9.14
C LEU A 214 29.95 8.81 8.54
N TYR A 215 28.97 8.58 9.40
CA TYR A 215 27.56 8.43 9.02
C TYR A 215 26.70 9.33 9.92
N ARG A 216 25.52 9.74 9.42
CA ARG A 216 24.63 10.68 10.12
C ARG A 216 23.58 9.98 10.98
N GLY A 217 23.14 8.81 10.56
CA GLY A 217 22.11 8.05 11.23
C GLY A 217 22.26 6.56 10.98
N LEU A 218 21.66 5.80 11.87
CA LEU A 218 21.70 4.34 11.89
C LEU A 218 20.29 3.80 12.11
N ASP A 219 19.87 2.85 11.28
CA ASP A 219 18.65 2.08 11.46
C ASP A 219 18.93 0.59 11.26
N VAL A 220 18.36 -0.24 12.13
CA VAL A 220 18.43 -1.71 12.02
C VAL A 220 17.02 -2.25 12.12
N ARG A 221 16.56 -2.90 11.07
CA ARG A 221 15.20 -3.41 10.99
C ARG A 221 15.13 -4.84 10.46
N ASN A 222 14.03 -5.50 10.75
CA ASN A 222 13.68 -6.73 10.06
C ASN A 222 13.35 -6.43 8.59
N PRO A 223 13.57 -7.38 7.68
CA PRO A 223 13.09 -7.28 6.31
C PRO A 223 11.57 -7.12 6.26
N ASN A 224 11.07 -6.57 5.17
CA ASN A 224 9.66 -6.40 4.89
C ASN A 224 9.26 -7.14 3.60
N LEU A 225 8.00 -7.03 3.17
CA LEU A 225 7.53 -7.65 1.93
C LEU A 225 8.26 -7.13 0.69
N GLU A 226 8.81 -5.93 0.72
CA GLU A 226 9.60 -5.37 -0.38
C GLU A 226 10.84 -6.22 -0.66
N GLU A 227 11.59 -6.57 0.40
CA GLU A 227 12.75 -7.44 0.27
C GLU A 227 12.38 -8.85 -0.21
N VAL A 228 11.23 -9.37 0.21
CA VAL A 228 10.71 -10.67 -0.28
C VAL A 228 10.39 -10.59 -1.77
N PHE A 229 9.70 -9.54 -2.19
CA PHE A 229 9.35 -9.31 -3.59
C PHE A 229 10.60 -9.24 -4.47
N LEU A 230 11.58 -8.41 -4.08
CA LEU A 230 12.85 -8.25 -4.82
C LEU A 230 13.61 -9.56 -4.93
N LYS A 231 13.63 -10.35 -3.83
CA LYS A 231 14.29 -11.66 -3.83
C LYS A 231 13.64 -12.65 -4.78
N MET A 232 12.30 -12.66 -4.85
CA MET A 232 11.54 -13.63 -5.64
C MET A 232 11.47 -13.29 -7.12
N THR A 233 11.37 -12.01 -7.45
CA THR A 233 11.21 -11.56 -8.83
C THR A 233 12.53 -11.23 -9.50
N GLY A 234 13.56 -10.89 -8.74
CA GLY A 234 14.83 -10.35 -9.25
C GLY A 234 14.68 -8.93 -9.84
N GLU A 235 13.52 -8.31 -9.69
CA GLU A 235 13.20 -6.98 -10.22
C GLU A 235 13.30 -5.93 -9.11
N ALA A 236 13.91 -4.78 -9.40
CA ALA A 236 13.77 -3.62 -8.52
C ALA A 236 12.33 -3.11 -8.58
N LEU A 237 11.68 -2.90 -7.44
CA LEU A 237 10.43 -2.17 -7.38
C LEU A 237 10.63 -0.83 -8.11
N LEU A 238 9.69 -0.50 -9.00
CA LEU A 238 9.59 0.84 -9.55
C LEU A 238 9.25 1.78 -8.38
N VAL A 239 10.29 2.33 -7.77
CA VAL A 239 10.12 3.40 -6.78
C VAL A 239 9.53 4.56 -7.56
N ASP A 240 8.29 4.92 -7.25
CA ASP A 240 7.67 6.14 -7.75
C ASP A 240 8.64 7.30 -7.53
N SER A 241 9.28 7.72 -8.60
CA SER A 241 10.00 8.98 -8.66
C SER A 241 8.95 10.10 -8.66
N VAL A 242 8.39 10.37 -7.48
CA VAL A 242 7.70 11.64 -7.21
C VAL A 242 8.78 12.72 -7.11
N GLY A 243 9.29 13.11 -8.25
CA GLY A 243 10.22 14.19 -8.44
C GLY A 243 9.72 15.03 -9.60
N GLY A 244 9.02 16.11 -9.28
CA GLY A 244 8.52 17.07 -10.24
C GLY A 244 9.57 17.45 -11.28
N LYS A 245 9.26 17.24 -12.53
CA LYS A 245 9.79 18.05 -13.61
C LYS A 245 8.75 19.13 -13.88
N GLY A 246 8.95 20.30 -13.23
CA GLY A 246 8.45 21.54 -13.77
C GLY A 246 8.96 21.64 -15.21
N LYS A 247 8.06 21.79 -16.15
CA LYS A 247 8.38 22.26 -17.49
C LYS A 247 8.41 23.79 -17.42
N GLU A 248 9.54 24.33 -17.82
CA GLU A 248 9.64 25.67 -18.37
C GLU A 248 8.71 25.83 -19.58
#